data_8e66c18ffdb35dc5099be7320dfcea8e
#
_entry.id   8e66c18ffdb35dc5099be7320dfcea8e
#
_cell.length_a   1.000
_cell.length_b   1.000
_cell.length_c   1.000
_cell.angle_alpha   90.00
_cell.angle_beta   90.00
_cell.angle_gamma   90.00
#
_symmetry.space_group_name_H-M   'P 1'
#
loop_
_entity.id
_entity.type
_entity.pdbx_description
1 polymer ?
#
loop_
_entity_poly.entity_id
_entity_poly.type
_entity_poly.pdbx_seq_one_letter_code
_entity_poly.pdbx_strand_id
1 'polypeptide(L)'
;VPKLSMPFVLGIIAGGLVDLDNRLTGRLKNIVFTVCAFSIASLSVQLTVGKGLPFMLAMTALTFGFTLLGAVGLRYRTIAFGTLAVATYTTLTYTPEMPWFVNPFMILLGTLLYSTMTLLFHIIFPHRPVQERVADAYAALGSYFDAKSVFFDPDETELLESRQIGLAMKNAAVIEAFNQCRSALFYRMRGQHRHPRTERMLRYYFTVQDIHERISSAHFDYRDLAERLQNTDLIFRIQRLLELQAQACRDVAESLRSGQPYVYSERLQRAIK
;
A
#
# COMPACT_ATOMS: atom_id res chain seq x y z
N VAL A 1 -19.36 -28.27 -14.50
CA VAL A 1 -18.64 -27.62 -13.36
C VAL A 1 -17.71 -26.51 -13.82
N PRO A 2 -16.83 -26.65 -14.84
CA PRO A 2 -15.90 -25.55 -15.23
C PRO A 2 -16.62 -24.32 -15.78
N LYS A 3 -17.79 -24.45 -16.38
CA LYS A 3 -18.58 -23.33 -16.92
C LYS A 3 -19.11 -22.38 -15.83
N LEU A 4 -19.30 -22.85 -14.59
CA LEU A 4 -19.75 -22.04 -13.45
C LEU A 4 -18.61 -21.50 -12.59
N SER A 5 -17.50 -22.24 -12.49
CA SER A 5 -16.36 -21.85 -11.66
C SER A 5 -15.62 -20.63 -12.22
N MET A 6 -15.56 -20.48 -13.54
CA MET A 6 -14.82 -19.39 -14.18
C MET A 6 -15.40 -18.01 -13.85
N PRO A 7 -16.70 -17.71 -14.06
CA PRO A 7 -17.27 -16.42 -13.67
C PRO A 7 -17.20 -16.17 -12.16
N PHE A 8 -17.31 -17.22 -11.33
CA PHE A 8 -17.16 -17.12 -9.88
C PHE A 8 -15.74 -16.67 -9.46
N VAL A 9 -14.69 -17.30 -10.00
CA VAL A 9 -13.29 -16.94 -9.72
C VAL A 9 -12.98 -15.53 -10.22
N LEU A 10 -13.46 -15.17 -11.41
CA LEU A 10 -13.29 -13.82 -11.95
C LEU A 10 -14.01 -12.76 -11.08
N GLY A 11 -15.13 -13.11 -10.47
CA GLY A 11 -15.81 -12.27 -9.48
C GLY A 11 -15.01 -12.06 -8.21
N ILE A 12 -14.31 -13.09 -7.70
CA ILE A 12 -13.38 -12.96 -6.56
C ILE A 12 -12.24 -12.01 -6.91
N ILE A 13 -11.62 -12.17 -8.08
CA ILE A 13 -10.53 -11.29 -8.56
C ILE A 13 -11.02 -9.85 -8.68
N ALA A 14 -12.17 -9.63 -9.29
CA ALA A 14 -12.76 -8.29 -9.45
C ALA A 14 -13.05 -7.64 -8.08
N GLY A 15 -13.55 -8.40 -7.10
CA GLY A 15 -13.73 -7.94 -5.74
C GLY A 15 -12.41 -7.47 -5.10
N GLY A 16 -11.31 -8.20 -5.34
CA GLY A 16 -9.97 -7.86 -4.87
C GLY A 16 -9.42 -6.55 -5.46
N LEU A 17 -9.73 -6.26 -6.72
CA LEU A 17 -9.30 -5.02 -7.40
C LEU A 17 -9.94 -3.76 -6.78
N VAL A 18 -11.07 -3.90 -6.11
CA VAL A 18 -11.85 -2.78 -5.53
C VAL A 18 -11.60 -2.63 -4.03
N ASP A 19 -10.90 -3.58 -3.40
CA ASP A 19 -10.69 -3.53 -1.94
C ASP A 19 -9.80 -2.33 -1.57
N LEU A 20 -10.36 -1.48 -0.70
CA LEU A 20 -9.68 -0.33 -0.13
C LEU A 20 -9.65 -0.48 1.39
N ASP A 21 -8.48 -0.21 1.98
CA ASP A 21 -8.36 -0.20 3.44
C ASP A 21 -9.11 0.99 4.02
N ASN A 22 -10.28 0.70 4.57
CA ASN A 22 -11.23 1.68 5.10
C ASN A 22 -11.81 1.22 6.45
N ARG A 23 -12.44 2.17 7.18
CA ARG A 23 -13.26 1.84 8.36
C ARG A 23 -14.39 0.88 7.97
N LEU A 24 -14.92 0.12 8.94
CA LEU A 24 -16.04 -0.80 8.72
C LEU A 24 -17.19 -0.17 7.94
N THR A 25 -17.64 1.04 8.35
CA THR A 25 -18.70 1.78 7.64
C THR A 25 -18.30 2.19 6.23
N GLY A 26 -17.03 2.53 6.03
CA GLY A 26 -16.48 2.84 4.69
C GLY A 26 -16.38 1.61 3.81
N ARG A 27 -15.94 0.46 4.35
CA ARG A 27 -15.93 -0.84 3.66
C ARG A 27 -17.33 -1.29 3.28
N LEU A 28 -18.28 -1.20 4.20
CA LEU A 28 -19.67 -1.58 3.90
C LEU A 28 -20.27 -0.72 2.78
N LYS A 29 -20.08 0.60 2.82
CA LYS A 29 -20.49 1.49 1.72
C LYS A 29 -19.79 1.13 0.41
N ASN A 30 -18.49 0.80 0.46
CA ASN A 30 -17.73 0.39 -0.71
C ASN A 30 -18.29 -0.90 -1.33
N ILE A 31 -18.61 -1.91 -0.51
CA ILE A 31 -19.22 -3.16 -0.95
C ILE A 31 -20.57 -2.89 -1.63
N VAL A 32 -21.43 -2.07 -1.05
CA VAL A 32 -22.73 -1.75 -1.64
C VAL A 32 -22.55 -1.06 -3.00
N PHE A 33 -21.70 -0.04 -3.10
CA PHE A 33 -21.42 0.63 -4.38
C PHE A 33 -20.81 -0.32 -5.41
N THR A 34 -19.89 -1.19 -4.99
CA THR A 34 -19.27 -2.18 -5.86
C THR A 34 -20.30 -3.19 -6.40
N VAL A 35 -21.13 -3.75 -5.53
CA VAL A 35 -22.18 -4.69 -5.94
C VAL A 35 -23.16 -4.03 -6.91
N CYS A 36 -23.60 -2.81 -6.65
CA CYS A 36 -24.46 -2.07 -7.58
C CYS A 36 -23.79 -1.83 -8.94
N ALA A 37 -22.52 -1.35 -8.93
CA ALA A 37 -21.79 -1.08 -10.16
C ALA A 37 -21.54 -2.35 -10.99
N PHE A 38 -21.14 -3.45 -10.32
CA PHE A 38 -20.91 -4.75 -10.96
C PHE A 38 -22.21 -5.34 -11.51
N SER A 39 -23.34 -5.18 -10.79
CA SER A 39 -24.65 -5.60 -11.28
C SER A 39 -25.04 -4.84 -12.55
N ILE A 40 -24.89 -3.52 -12.56
CA ILE A 40 -25.18 -2.69 -13.74
C ILE A 40 -24.33 -3.13 -14.92
N ALA A 41 -23.02 -3.30 -14.74
CA ALA A 41 -22.11 -3.67 -15.80
C ALA A 41 -22.39 -5.09 -16.33
N SER A 42 -22.45 -6.08 -15.43
CA SER A 42 -22.64 -7.46 -15.84
C SER A 42 -24.00 -7.71 -16.50
N LEU A 43 -25.08 -7.10 -15.99
CA LEU A 43 -26.40 -7.19 -16.61
C LEU A 43 -26.45 -6.49 -17.98
N SER A 44 -25.90 -5.27 -18.09
CA SER A 44 -25.85 -4.54 -19.36
C SER A 44 -25.14 -5.34 -20.44
N VAL A 45 -23.98 -5.90 -20.09
CA VAL A 45 -23.21 -6.74 -21.02
C VAL A 45 -23.96 -8.01 -21.36
N GLN A 46 -24.50 -8.73 -20.37
CA GLN A 46 -25.21 -10.00 -20.57
C GLN A 46 -26.43 -9.87 -21.50
N LEU A 47 -27.14 -8.74 -21.41
CA LEU A 47 -28.33 -8.48 -22.23
C LEU A 47 -28.01 -8.02 -23.66
N THR A 48 -26.81 -7.49 -23.87
CA THR A 48 -26.39 -6.91 -25.16
C THR A 48 -25.37 -7.78 -25.92
N VAL A 49 -24.64 -8.66 -25.21
CA VAL A 49 -23.68 -9.55 -25.85
C VAL A 49 -24.34 -10.38 -26.97
N GLY A 50 -23.65 -10.51 -28.10
CA GLY A 50 -24.19 -11.17 -29.31
C GLY A 50 -25.07 -10.27 -30.19
N LYS A 51 -25.38 -9.04 -29.78
CA LYS A 51 -26.23 -8.10 -30.54
C LYS A 51 -25.37 -6.94 -31.12
N GLY A 52 -24.38 -7.17 -31.89
CA GLY A 52 -23.51 -6.19 -32.53
C GLY A 52 -23.55 -4.75 -32.02
N LEU A 53 -24.36 -3.90 -32.62
CA LEU A 53 -24.44 -2.46 -32.30
C LEU A 53 -24.91 -2.15 -30.88
N PRO A 54 -25.93 -2.78 -30.27
CA PRO A 54 -26.29 -2.60 -28.86
C PRO A 54 -25.15 -2.93 -27.89
N PHE A 55 -24.36 -3.95 -28.15
CA PHE A 55 -23.19 -4.31 -27.34
C PHE A 55 -22.12 -3.24 -27.39
N MET A 56 -21.80 -2.73 -28.58
CA MET A 56 -20.83 -1.64 -28.75
C MET A 56 -21.26 -0.39 -27.99
N LEU A 57 -22.51 0.00 -28.10
CA LEU A 57 -23.06 1.16 -27.38
C LEU A 57 -23.04 0.97 -25.87
N ALA A 58 -23.42 -0.21 -25.37
CA ALA A 58 -23.40 -0.52 -23.95
C ALA A 58 -21.97 -0.45 -23.38
N MET A 59 -20.99 -1.08 -24.05
CA MET A 59 -19.58 -1.04 -23.62
C MET A 59 -19.00 0.38 -23.65
N THR A 60 -19.32 1.17 -24.70
CA THR A 60 -18.89 2.57 -24.79
C THR A 60 -19.49 3.40 -23.65
N ALA A 61 -20.79 3.28 -23.40
CA ALA A 61 -21.48 4.00 -22.32
C ALA A 61 -20.94 3.61 -20.95
N LEU A 62 -20.72 2.32 -20.67
CA LEU A 62 -20.10 1.84 -19.42
C LEU A 62 -18.69 2.39 -19.24
N THR A 63 -17.85 2.28 -20.28
CA THR A 63 -16.46 2.77 -20.23
C THR A 63 -16.44 4.27 -19.97
N PHE A 64 -17.21 5.05 -20.72
CA PHE A 64 -17.28 6.50 -20.55
C PHE A 64 -17.80 6.89 -19.16
N GLY A 65 -18.93 6.34 -18.74
CA GLY A 65 -19.57 6.65 -17.47
C GLY A 65 -18.69 6.30 -16.25
N PHE A 66 -18.11 5.10 -16.23
CA PHE A 66 -17.24 4.68 -15.14
C PHE A 66 -15.88 5.38 -15.14
N THR A 67 -15.33 5.74 -16.31
CA THR A 67 -14.11 6.55 -16.38
C THR A 67 -14.34 7.94 -15.80
N LEU A 68 -15.46 8.59 -16.12
CA LEU A 68 -15.84 9.87 -15.53
C LEU A 68 -16.06 9.73 -14.00
N LEU A 69 -16.74 8.68 -13.56
CA LEU A 69 -16.92 8.42 -12.14
C LEU A 69 -15.57 8.27 -11.42
N GLY A 70 -14.59 7.65 -12.06
CA GLY A 70 -13.23 7.47 -11.54
C GLY A 70 -12.47 8.79 -11.31
N ALA A 71 -12.84 9.87 -11.98
CA ALA A 71 -12.25 11.20 -11.80
C ALA A 71 -12.64 11.86 -10.46
N VAL A 72 -13.73 11.44 -9.83
CA VAL A 72 -14.25 12.02 -8.57
C VAL A 72 -13.33 11.75 -7.37
N GLY A 73 -12.63 10.61 -7.35
CA GLY A 73 -11.71 10.29 -6.26
C GLY A 73 -11.25 8.84 -6.26
N LEU A 74 -10.28 8.54 -5.39
CA LEU A 74 -9.61 7.24 -5.36
C LEU A 74 -10.59 6.06 -5.21
N ARG A 75 -11.58 6.16 -4.33
CA ARG A 75 -12.62 5.15 -4.15
C ARG A 75 -13.36 4.84 -5.45
N TYR A 76 -13.81 5.88 -6.14
CA TYR A 76 -14.58 5.73 -7.37
C TYR A 76 -13.71 5.24 -8.52
N ARG A 77 -12.42 5.58 -8.51
CA ARG A 77 -11.44 5.08 -9.50
C ARG A 77 -11.25 3.57 -9.40
N THR A 78 -11.11 3.03 -8.19
CA THR A 78 -10.97 1.58 -7.99
C THR A 78 -12.24 0.83 -8.34
N ILE A 79 -13.42 1.36 -7.95
CA ILE A 79 -14.72 0.77 -8.32
C ILE A 79 -14.90 0.81 -9.84
N ALA A 80 -14.60 1.92 -10.49
CA ALA A 80 -14.69 2.07 -11.94
C ALA A 80 -13.82 1.05 -12.67
N PHE A 81 -12.56 0.91 -12.26
CA PHE A 81 -11.64 -0.08 -12.83
C PHE A 81 -12.14 -1.51 -12.65
N GLY A 82 -12.56 -1.88 -11.44
CA GLY A 82 -13.13 -3.20 -11.17
C GLY A 82 -14.42 -3.46 -11.97
N THR A 83 -15.26 -2.44 -12.16
CA THR A 83 -16.50 -2.56 -12.93
C THR A 83 -16.23 -2.79 -14.42
N LEU A 84 -15.24 -2.11 -15.01
CA LEU A 84 -14.83 -2.36 -16.39
C LEU A 84 -14.20 -3.74 -16.57
N ALA A 85 -13.43 -4.21 -15.56
CA ALA A 85 -12.94 -5.60 -15.54
C ALA A 85 -14.12 -6.61 -15.51
N VAL A 86 -15.15 -6.37 -14.69
CA VAL A 86 -16.35 -7.22 -14.66
C VAL A 86 -17.10 -7.22 -16.00
N ALA A 87 -17.23 -6.07 -16.65
CA ALA A 87 -17.83 -6.00 -17.99
C ALA A 87 -17.07 -6.91 -19.00
N THR A 88 -15.73 -6.84 -18.99
CA THR A 88 -14.87 -7.71 -19.80
C THR A 88 -15.01 -9.18 -19.40
N TYR A 89 -15.01 -9.49 -18.09
CA TYR A 89 -15.16 -10.87 -17.61
C TYR A 89 -16.51 -11.47 -17.96
N THR A 90 -17.59 -10.68 -17.89
CA THR A 90 -18.92 -11.11 -18.33
C THR A 90 -18.94 -11.48 -19.81
N THR A 91 -18.24 -10.70 -20.66
CA THR A 91 -18.11 -10.99 -22.09
C THR A 91 -17.33 -12.28 -22.33
N LEU A 92 -16.21 -12.47 -21.62
CA LEU A 92 -15.34 -13.66 -21.78
C LEU A 92 -16.02 -14.96 -21.33
N THR A 93 -16.87 -14.87 -20.29
CA THR A 93 -17.55 -16.04 -19.72
C THR A 93 -18.95 -16.26 -20.29
N TYR A 94 -19.36 -15.46 -21.27
CA TYR A 94 -20.65 -15.60 -21.91
C TYR A 94 -20.82 -16.98 -22.56
N THR A 95 -21.91 -17.68 -22.20
CA THR A 95 -22.26 -18.97 -22.73
C THR A 95 -23.75 -18.94 -23.17
N PRO A 96 -24.04 -19.02 -24.48
CA PRO A 96 -25.43 -18.91 -25.00
C PRO A 96 -26.40 -19.94 -24.41
N GLU A 97 -25.88 -21.11 -24.05
CA GLU A 97 -26.66 -22.22 -23.53
C GLU A 97 -27.14 -22.05 -22.08
N MET A 98 -26.57 -21.04 -21.35
CA MET A 98 -26.93 -20.82 -19.95
C MET A 98 -28.00 -19.72 -19.80
N PRO A 99 -28.84 -19.82 -18.75
CA PRO A 99 -29.76 -18.74 -18.41
C PRO A 99 -29.02 -17.41 -18.21
N TRP A 100 -29.56 -16.33 -18.74
CA TRP A 100 -28.95 -15.00 -18.76
C TRP A 100 -28.53 -14.47 -17.40
N PHE A 101 -29.14 -14.92 -16.30
CA PHE A 101 -28.84 -14.46 -14.94
C PHE A 101 -27.69 -15.22 -14.27
N VAL A 102 -27.33 -16.41 -14.75
CA VAL A 102 -26.35 -17.30 -14.07
C VAL A 102 -24.95 -16.69 -14.06
N ASN A 103 -24.49 -16.16 -15.17
CA ASN A 103 -23.17 -15.56 -15.29
C ASN A 103 -23.02 -14.31 -14.40
N PRO A 104 -23.89 -13.27 -14.46
CA PRO A 104 -23.87 -12.16 -13.53
C PRO A 104 -23.97 -12.59 -12.06
N PHE A 105 -24.84 -13.56 -11.75
CA PHE A 105 -25.00 -14.04 -10.39
C PHE A 105 -23.73 -14.69 -9.84
N MET A 106 -23.02 -15.50 -10.63
CA MET A 106 -21.76 -16.12 -10.21
C MET A 106 -20.65 -15.09 -9.97
N ILE A 107 -20.54 -14.07 -10.81
CA ILE A 107 -19.57 -12.96 -10.62
C ILE A 107 -19.88 -12.22 -9.31
N LEU A 108 -21.14 -11.87 -9.08
CA LEU A 108 -21.55 -11.19 -7.86
C LEU A 108 -21.35 -12.05 -6.61
N LEU A 109 -21.62 -13.35 -6.69
CA LEU A 109 -21.40 -14.30 -5.60
C LEU A 109 -19.91 -14.39 -5.25
N GLY A 110 -19.03 -14.44 -6.24
CA GLY A 110 -17.57 -14.40 -6.04
C GLY A 110 -17.11 -13.10 -5.40
N THR A 111 -17.63 -11.96 -5.86
CA THR A 111 -17.34 -10.64 -5.28
C THR A 111 -17.83 -10.55 -3.83
N LEU A 112 -19.02 -11.04 -3.52
CA LEU A 112 -19.57 -11.08 -2.18
C LEU A 112 -18.76 -11.98 -1.25
N LEU A 113 -18.34 -13.15 -1.72
CA LEU A 113 -17.47 -14.04 -0.94
C LEU A 113 -16.16 -13.34 -0.57
N TYR A 114 -15.47 -12.74 -1.53
CA TYR A 114 -14.25 -11.97 -1.26
C TYR A 114 -14.51 -10.84 -0.24
N SER A 115 -15.55 -10.05 -0.46
CA SER A 115 -15.90 -8.92 0.40
C SER A 115 -16.21 -9.37 1.84
N THR A 116 -16.91 -10.51 1.99
CA THR A 116 -17.22 -11.09 3.30
C THR A 116 -15.97 -11.57 4.01
N MET A 117 -15.06 -12.25 3.29
CA MET A 117 -13.79 -12.73 3.83
C MET A 117 -12.90 -11.57 4.29
N THR A 118 -12.78 -10.51 3.48
CA THR A 118 -11.97 -9.34 3.86
C THR A 118 -12.60 -8.56 5.02
N LEU A 119 -13.93 -8.48 5.07
CA LEU A 119 -14.64 -7.86 6.19
C LEU A 119 -14.42 -8.67 7.49
N LEU A 120 -14.53 -9.99 7.44
CA LEU A 120 -14.28 -10.88 8.56
C LEU A 120 -12.83 -10.75 9.06
N PHE A 121 -11.87 -10.76 8.14
CA PHE A 121 -10.45 -10.55 8.47
C PHE A 121 -10.22 -9.19 9.14
N HIS A 122 -10.87 -8.14 8.66
CA HIS A 122 -10.77 -6.81 9.26
C HIS A 122 -11.37 -6.73 10.67
N ILE A 123 -12.43 -7.50 10.95
CA ILE A 123 -13.04 -7.59 12.29
C ILE A 123 -12.12 -8.36 13.24
N ILE A 124 -11.50 -9.45 12.77
CA ILE A 124 -10.60 -10.29 13.60
C ILE A 124 -9.27 -9.59 13.88
N PHE A 125 -8.70 -8.91 12.86
CA PHE A 125 -7.38 -8.27 12.94
C PHE A 125 -7.42 -6.75 12.67
N PRO A 126 -8.15 -5.97 13.46
CA PRO A 126 -8.38 -4.56 13.15
C PRO A 126 -7.13 -3.67 13.19
N HIS A 127 -6.06 -4.11 13.89
CA HIS A 127 -4.86 -3.29 14.12
C HIS A 127 -3.69 -3.62 13.16
N ARG A 128 -3.71 -4.76 12.50
CA ARG A 128 -2.62 -5.23 11.65
C ARG A 128 -2.25 -4.27 10.51
N PRO A 129 -3.20 -3.70 9.76
CA PRO A 129 -2.85 -2.82 8.65
C PRO A 129 -2.08 -1.55 9.09
N VAL A 130 -2.43 -0.95 10.24
CA VAL A 130 -1.68 0.21 10.75
C VAL A 130 -0.29 -0.19 11.23
N GLN A 131 -0.19 -1.32 11.88
CA GLN A 131 1.07 -1.87 12.39
C GLN A 131 2.05 -2.13 11.24
N GLU A 132 1.57 -2.68 10.12
CA GLU A 132 2.35 -2.88 8.91
C GLU A 132 2.80 -1.56 8.28
N ARG A 133 1.91 -0.55 8.18
CA ARG A 133 2.30 0.77 7.64
C ARG A 133 3.36 1.47 8.49
N VAL A 134 3.29 1.34 9.81
CA VAL A 134 4.35 1.86 10.69
C VAL A 134 5.64 1.07 10.49
N ALA A 135 5.59 -0.25 10.36
CA ALA A 135 6.74 -1.08 10.07
C ALA A 135 7.39 -0.72 8.71
N ASP A 136 6.57 -0.47 7.67
CA ASP A 136 7.05 -0.02 6.36
C ASP A 136 7.78 1.33 6.45
N ALA A 137 7.29 2.26 7.28
CA ALA A 137 7.96 3.54 7.51
C ALA A 137 9.34 3.36 8.15
N TYR A 138 9.46 2.48 9.15
CA TYR A 138 10.77 2.14 9.75
C TYR A 138 11.69 1.42 8.75
N ALA A 139 11.19 0.50 7.95
CA ALA A 139 11.97 -0.20 6.93
C ALA A 139 12.47 0.76 5.83
N ALA A 140 11.63 1.71 5.39
CA ALA A 140 12.00 2.74 4.44
C ALA A 140 13.09 3.65 5.03
N LEU A 141 12.94 4.06 6.30
CA LEU A 141 13.95 4.86 6.99
C LEU A 141 15.28 4.11 7.13
N GLY A 142 15.26 2.80 7.43
CA GLY A 142 16.46 1.96 7.44
C GLY A 142 17.18 1.98 6.09
N SER A 143 16.43 1.86 4.99
CA SER A 143 17.01 1.96 3.63
C SER A 143 17.56 3.35 3.31
N TYR A 144 17.00 4.41 3.88
CA TYR A 144 17.54 5.77 3.76
C TYR A 144 18.84 5.94 4.53
N PHE A 145 18.94 5.39 5.75
CA PHE A 145 20.19 5.37 6.52
C PHE A 145 21.31 4.62 5.78
N ASP A 146 21.02 3.45 5.18
CA ASP A 146 21.99 2.70 4.38
C ASP A 146 22.46 3.54 3.18
N ALA A 147 21.55 4.17 2.45
CA ALA A 147 21.91 5.03 1.34
C ALA A 147 22.76 6.26 1.79
N LYS A 148 22.54 6.74 3.01
CA LYS A 148 23.32 7.85 3.58
C LYS A 148 24.69 7.39 4.10
N SER A 149 24.82 6.18 4.62
CA SER A 149 26.09 5.64 5.13
C SER A 149 27.15 5.51 4.03
N VAL A 150 26.74 5.21 2.80
CA VAL A 150 27.64 5.08 1.63
C VAL A 150 28.37 6.37 1.29
N PHE A 151 27.86 7.54 1.68
CA PHE A 151 28.57 8.82 1.49
C PHE A 151 29.81 8.98 2.40
N PHE A 152 29.91 8.15 3.42
CA PHE A 152 31.04 8.10 4.35
C PHE A 152 32.02 6.94 4.05
N ASP A 153 31.89 6.33 2.86
CA ASP A 153 32.84 5.33 2.37
C ASP A 153 33.96 6.05 1.60
N PRO A 154 35.20 6.03 2.10
CA PRO A 154 36.32 6.74 1.48
C PRO A 154 36.78 6.13 0.16
N ASP A 155 36.50 4.83 -0.07
CA ASP A 155 37.02 4.08 -1.22
C ASP A 155 36.22 4.31 -2.51
N GLU A 156 35.03 4.91 -2.40
CA GLU A 156 34.09 5.03 -3.54
C GLU A 156 33.77 6.49 -3.92
N THR A 157 34.71 7.30 -4.31
CA THR A 157 34.51 8.72 -4.68
C THR A 157 33.94 8.94 -6.09
N GLU A 158 33.99 7.95 -6.97
CA GLU A 158 33.73 8.15 -8.41
C GLU A 158 32.26 8.33 -8.83
N LEU A 159 31.27 8.07 -7.96
CA LEU A 159 29.84 8.08 -8.32
C LEU A 159 28.96 8.97 -7.45
N LEU A 160 29.47 10.12 -6.98
CA LEU A 160 28.77 11.00 -6.04
C LEU A 160 27.37 11.41 -6.54
N GLU A 161 27.24 11.74 -7.83
CA GLU A 161 25.98 12.18 -8.43
C GLU A 161 24.94 11.05 -8.43
N SER A 162 25.34 9.82 -8.81
CA SER A 162 24.48 8.63 -8.77
C SER A 162 24.00 8.34 -7.35
N ARG A 163 24.87 8.50 -6.35
CA ARG A 163 24.53 8.31 -4.93
C ARG A 163 23.55 9.36 -4.43
N GLN A 164 23.71 10.64 -4.85
CA GLN A 164 22.75 11.69 -4.51
C GLN A 164 21.36 11.39 -5.05
N ILE A 165 21.27 10.94 -6.30
CA ILE A 165 20.00 10.50 -6.90
C ILE A 165 19.42 9.32 -6.11
N GLY A 166 20.25 8.32 -5.78
CA GLY A 166 19.83 7.16 -4.98
C GLY A 166 19.29 7.57 -3.60
N LEU A 167 19.99 8.49 -2.91
CA LEU A 167 19.56 9.03 -1.62
C LEU A 167 18.22 9.79 -1.74
N ALA A 168 18.06 10.61 -2.78
CA ALA A 168 16.82 11.35 -3.03
C ALA A 168 15.64 10.40 -3.29
N MET A 169 15.86 9.31 -4.03
CA MET A 169 14.83 8.26 -4.24
C MET A 169 14.46 7.57 -2.93
N LYS A 170 15.43 7.25 -2.06
CA LYS A 170 15.15 6.65 -0.74
C LYS A 170 14.42 7.63 0.16
N ASN A 171 14.75 8.91 0.13
CA ASN A 171 14.03 9.96 0.84
C ASN A 171 12.56 10.07 0.38
N ALA A 172 12.32 10.05 -0.94
CA ALA A 172 10.98 10.04 -1.49
C ALA A 172 10.17 8.82 -1.03
N ALA A 173 10.80 7.64 -0.96
CA ALA A 173 10.16 6.43 -0.44
C ALA A 173 9.78 6.54 1.05
N VAL A 174 10.62 7.18 1.88
CA VAL A 174 10.28 7.46 3.30
C VAL A 174 9.08 8.39 3.40
N ILE A 175 9.06 9.48 2.63
CA ILE A 175 7.94 10.43 2.63
C ILE A 175 6.64 9.76 2.19
N GLU A 176 6.68 8.91 1.18
CA GLU A 176 5.51 8.13 0.74
C GLU A 176 5.03 7.17 1.83
N ALA A 177 5.95 6.45 2.49
CA ALA A 177 5.61 5.57 3.61
C ALA A 177 4.97 6.36 4.77
N PHE A 178 5.45 7.58 5.06
CA PHE A 178 4.82 8.47 6.05
C PHE A 178 3.42 8.89 5.65
N ASN A 179 3.18 9.23 4.40
CA ASN A 179 1.86 9.60 3.91
C ASN A 179 0.86 8.45 4.02
N GLN A 180 1.28 7.24 3.68
CA GLN A 180 0.46 6.03 3.83
C GLN A 180 0.17 5.71 5.29
N CYS A 181 1.19 5.79 6.16
CA CYS A 181 1.04 5.58 7.60
C CYS A 181 0.11 6.63 8.23
N ARG A 182 0.31 7.91 7.89
CA ARG A 182 -0.53 9.02 8.34
C ARG A 182 -1.98 8.80 7.94
N SER A 183 -2.23 8.46 6.69
CA SER A 183 -3.58 8.19 6.19
C SER A 183 -4.26 7.06 6.97
N ALA A 184 -3.54 5.97 7.24
CA ALA A 184 -4.05 4.84 8.01
C ALA A 184 -4.33 5.20 9.48
N LEU A 185 -3.45 5.98 10.12
CA LEU A 185 -3.60 6.44 11.50
C LEU A 185 -4.73 7.44 11.68
N PHE A 186 -4.75 8.54 10.89
CA PHE A 186 -5.77 9.58 11.00
C PHE A 186 -7.16 9.06 10.70
N TYR A 187 -7.25 8.09 9.80
CA TYR A 187 -8.50 7.44 9.50
C TYR A 187 -9.11 6.75 10.73
N ARG A 188 -8.27 6.17 11.60
CA ARG A 188 -8.70 5.50 12.84
C ARG A 188 -8.91 6.46 14.01
N MET A 189 -8.23 7.59 14.02
CA MET A 189 -8.35 8.59 15.10
C MET A 189 -9.65 9.41 15.04
N ARG A 190 -10.36 9.45 13.91
CA ARG A 190 -11.65 10.14 13.78
C ARG A 190 -12.81 9.48 14.56
N GLY A 191 -12.57 8.35 15.26
CA GLY A 191 -13.52 7.72 16.18
C GLY A 191 -13.33 8.23 17.62
N GLN A 192 -14.44 8.36 18.37
CA GLN A 192 -14.45 8.93 19.73
C GLN A 192 -13.69 8.14 20.81
N HIS A 193 -13.24 6.91 20.55
CA HIS A 193 -12.49 6.11 21.49
C HIS A 193 -11.05 5.88 21.02
N ARG A 194 -10.10 6.51 21.71
CA ARG A 194 -8.67 6.27 21.53
C ARG A 194 -8.33 4.89 22.10
N HIS A 195 -8.18 3.90 21.22
CA HIS A 195 -7.73 2.59 21.67
C HIS A 195 -6.22 2.65 22.01
N PRO A 196 -5.77 2.09 23.17
CA PRO A 196 -4.36 2.17 23.61
C PRO A 196 -3.34 1.69 22.57
N ARG A 197 -3.70 0.70 21.74
CA ARG A 197 -2.86 0.22 20.64
C ARG A 197 -2.68 1.27 19.53
N THR A 198 -3.72 2.05 19.21
CA THR A 198 -3.62 3.14 18.22
C THR A 198 -2.72 4.26 18.74
N GLU A 199 -2.80 4.58 20.01
CA GLU A 199 -1.93 5.57 20.65
C GLU A 199 -0.46 5.12 20.63
N ARG A 200 -0.21 3.82 20.88
CA ARG A 200 1.14 3.25 20.76
C ARG A 200 1.68 3.37 19.34
N MET A 201 0.89 3.03 18.32
CA MET A 201 1.30 3.18 16.91
C MET A 201 1.55 4.64 16.53
N LEU A 202 0.79 5.57 17.09
CA LEU A 202 1.01 6.99 16.90
C LEU A 202 2.36 7.46 17.47
N ARG A 203 2.75 6.95 18.64
CA ARG A 203 4.09 7.25 19.21
C ARG A 203 5.20 6.71 18.30
N TYR A 204 5.10 5.47 17.81
CA TYR A 204 6.07 4.95 16.86
C TYR A 204 6.15 5.80 15.59
N TYR A 205 5.01 6.25 15.07
CA TYR A 205 4.95 7.12 13.91
C TYR A 205 5.65 8.46 14.13
N PHE A 206 5.42 9.12 15.25
CA PHE A 206 6.11 10.38 15.55
C PHE A 206 7.61 10.16 15.80
N THR A 207 7.98 9.06 16.44
CA THR A 207 9.40 8.72 16.64
C THR A 207 10.12 8.53 15.31
N VAL A 208 9.54 7.80 14.36
CA VAL A 208 10.18 7.59 13.06
C VAL A 208 10.26 8.88 12.23
N GLN A 209 9.27 9.79 12.37
CA GLN A 209 9.34 11.12 11.77
C GLN A 209 10.44 11.99 12.38
N ASP A 210 10.54 12.04 13.70
CA ASP A 210 11.57 12.81 14.41
C ASP A 210 12.98 12.33 14.02
N ILE A 211 13.20 11.02 13.96
CA ILE A 211 14.45 10.43 13.49
C ILE A 211 14.76 10.88 12.05
N HIS A 212 13.77 10.78 11.15
CA HIS A 212 13.96 11.18 9.75
C HIS A 212 14.26 12.68 9.63
N GLU A 213 13.55 13.53 10.36
CA GLU A 213 13.77 14.98 10.35
C GLU A 213 15.19 15.33 10.79
N ARG A 214 15.66 14.71 11.87
CA ARG A 214 17.03 14.93 12.38
C ARG A 214 18.10 14.50 11.39
N ILE A 215 17.94 13.35 10.74
CA ILE A 215 18.94 12.85 9.79
C ILE A 215 18.87 13.56 8.44
N SER A 216 17.70 14.05 8.02
CA SER A 216 17.51 14.75 6.75
C SER A 216 17.88 16.24 6.83
N SER A 217 17.71 16.89 7.99
CA SER A 217 18.04 18.30 8.20
C SER A 217 19.54 18.58 8.20
N ALA A 218 20.38 17.57 8.42
CA ALA A 218 21.83 17.69 8.33
C ALA A 218 22.26 17.75 6.84
N HIS A 219 22.22 18.97 6.26
CA HIS A 219 22.79 19.24 4.94
C HIS A 219 24.30 19.45 5.08
N PHE A 220 25.03 18.38 4.79
CA PHE A 220 26.49 18.47 4.67
C PHE A 220 26.87 18.52 3.20
N ASP A 221 27.87 19.34 2.85
CA ASP A 221 28.63 19.11 1.63
C ASP A 221 29.47 17.85 1.87
N TYR A 222 28.96 16.72 1.36
CA TYR A 222 29.61 15.41 1.55
C TYR A 222 31.01 15.37 0.99
N ARG A 223 31.33 16.19 -0.04
CA ARG A 223 32.66 16.27 -0.63
C ARG A 223 33.63 16.95 0.34
N ASP A 224 33.28 18.15 0.84
CA ASP A 224 34.07 18.89 1.82
C ASP A 224 34.26 18.09 3.12
N LEU A 225 33.19 17.38 3.55
CA LEU A 225 33.26 16.55 4.74
C LEU A 225 34.16 15.31 4.55
N ALA A 226 34.08 14.64 3.41
CA ALA A 226 34.92 13.50 3.08
C ALA A 226 36.41 13.91 3.01
N GLU A 227 36.72 15.03 2.34
CA GLU A 227 38.10 15.57 2.26
C GLU A 227 38.68 15.93 3.64
N ARG A 228 37.88 16.55 4.51
CA ARG A 228 38.34 16.93 5.87
C ARG A 228 38.50 15.75 6.80
N LEU A 229 37.70 14.67 6.64
CA LEU A 229 37.72 13.49 7.50
C LEU A 229 38.54 12.35 6.93
N GLN A 230 39.07 12.43 5.71
CA GLN A 230 39.77 11.37 4.99
C GLN A 230 40.90 10.70 5.78
N ASN A 231 41.57 11.47 6.63
CA ASN A 231 42.70 11.00 7.45
C ASN A 231 42.32 10.73 8.91
N THR A 232 41.02 10.59 9.21
CA THR A 232 40.53 10.37 10.58
C THR A 232 39.66 9.10 10.67
N ASP A 233 39.74 8.36 11.79
CA ASP A 233 38.86 7.23 12.06
C ASP A 233 37.37 7.65 12.18
N LEU A 234 37.09 8.96 12.22
CA LEU A 234 35.75 9.46 12.45
C LEU A 234 34.80 9.13 11.29
N ILE A 235 35.30 9.13 10.06
CA ILE A 235 34.49 8.80 8.87
C ILE A 235 33.92 7.38 8.96
N PHE A 236 34.77 6.41 9.31
CA PHE A 236 34.34 5.01 9.49
C PHE A 236 33.38 4.83 10.69
N ARG A 237 33.59 5.61 11.75
CA ARG A 237 32.69 5.58 12.91
C ARG A 237 31.31 6.11 12.55
N ILE A 238 31.23 7.20 11.77
CA ILE A 238 29.95 7.76 11.29
C ILE A 238 29.27 6.76 10.37
N GLN A 239 29.99 6.20 9.38
CA GLN A 239 29.45 5.16 8.51
C GLN A 239 28.85 4.01 9.32
N ARG A 240 29.65 3.45 10.24
CA ARG A 240 29.25 2.33 11.08
C ARG A 240 28.03 2.65 11.97
N LEU A 241 27.97 3.86 12.50
CA LEU A 241 26.82 4.31 13.29
C LEU A 241 25.56 4.37 12.45
N LEU A 242 25.62 4.91 11.21
CA LEU A 242 24.48 4.96 10.30
C LEU A 242 24.01 3.56 9.91
N GLU A 243 24.91 2.62 9.62
CA GLU A 243 24.57 1.22 9.35
C GLU A 243 23.87 0.55 10.55
N LEU A 244 24.37 0.77 11.77
CA LEU A 244 23.75 0.21 12.97
C LEU A 244 22.38 0.83 13.25
N GLN A 245 22.18 2.11 12.95
CA GLN A 245 20.88 2.77 13.01
C GLN A 245 19.92 2.23 11.94
N ALA A 246 20.42 1.97 10.72
CA ALA A 246 19.66 1.32 9.67
C ALA A 246 19.17 -0.08 10.12
N GLN A 247 20.08 -0.86 10.70
CA GLN A 247 19.73 -2.18 11.23
C GLN A 247 18.70 -2.07 12.36
N ALA A 248 18.86 -1.15 13.30
CA ALA A 248 17.90 -0.94 14.38
C ALA A 248 16.50 -0.57 13.84
N CYS A 249 16.42 0.25 12.79
CA CYS A 249 15.15 0.55 12.13
C CYS A 249 14.50 -0.71 11.52
N ARG A 250 15.28 -1.57 10.88
CA ARG A 250 14.79 -2.86 10.34
C ARG A 250 14.34 -3.80 11.45
N ASP A 251 15.08 -3.89 12.54
CA ASP A 251 14.72 -4.73 13.70
C ASP A 251 13.41 -4.25 14.35
N VAL A 252 13.20 -2.93 14.45
CA VAL A 252 11.91 -2.37 14.90
C VAL A 252 10.79 -2.71 13.92
N ALA A 253 11.04 -2.60 12.61
CA ALA A 253 10.05 -2.96 11.61
C ALA A 253 9.65 -4.44 11.71
N GLU A 254 10.62 -5.33 11.89
CA GLU A 254 10.38 -6.77 12.06
C GLU A 254 9.65 -7.07 13.38
N SER A 255 10.04 -6.43 14.48
CA SER A 255 9.35 -6.51 15.77
C SER A 255 7.89 -6.10 15.64
N LEU A 256 7.61 -5.03 14.89
CA LEU A 256 6.24 -4.59 14.63
C LEU A 256 5.46 -5.61 13.79
N ARG A 257 6.06 -6.24 12.77
CA ARG A 257 5.41 -7.24 11.91
C ARG A 257 5.14 -8.55 12.65
N SER A 258 6.14 -9.04 13.39
CA SER A 258 6.06 -10.31 14.12
C SER A 258 5.25 -10.20 15.42
N GLY A 259 5.09 -8.98 15.96
CA GLY A 259 4.50 -8.75 17.29
C GLY A 259 5.41 -9.15 18.46
N GLN A 260 6.67 -9.47 18.19
CA GLN A 260 7.67 -9.74 19.22
C GLN A 260 8.23 -8.43 19.79
N PRO A 261 8.62 -8.40 21.07
CA PRO A 261 9.21 -7.20 21.65
C PRO A 261 10.56 -6.89 20.99
N TYR A 262 10.80 -5.61 20.71
CA TYR A 262 12.10 -5.15 20.23
C TYR A 262 13.18 -5.37 21.29
N VAL A 263 14.29 -6.02 20.91
CA VAL A 263 15.45 -6.22 21.74
C VAL A 263 16.53 -5.22 21.33
N TYR A 264 16.93 -4.38 22.26
CA TYR A 264 17.93 -3.35 22.02
C TYR A 264 19.31 -3.96 21.74
N SER A 265 19.96 -3.54 20.65
CA SER A 265 21.28 -4.03 20.26
C SER A 265 22.39 -3.43 21.12
N GLU A 266 23.13 -4.25 21.86
CA GLU A 266 24.32 -3.80 22.60
C GLU A 266 25.40 -3.18 21.68
N ARG A 267 25.46 -3.61 20.42
CA ARG A 267 26.41 -3.05 19.43
C ARG A 267 26.12 -1.58 19.14
N LEU A 268 24.84 -1.23 19.00
CA LEU A 268 24.42 0.16 18.82
C LEU A 268 24.75 1.00 20.06
N GLN A 269 24.52 0.45 21.26
CA GLN A 269 24.85 1.13 22.52
C GLN A 269 26.35 1.43 22.66
N ARG A 270 27.21 0.50 22.23
CA ARG A 270 28.67 0.69 22.26
C ARG A 270 29.12 1.70 21.20
N ALA A 271 28.46 1.78 20.05
CA ALA A 271 28.82 2.72 19.00
C ALA A 271 28.45 4.17 19.30
N ILE A 272 27.50 4.40 20.23
CA ILE A 272 27.08 5.73 20.66
C ILE A 272 27.99 6.29 21.78
N LYS A 273 28.67 5.41 22.55
CA LYS A 273 29.65 5.79 23.58
C LYS A 273 31.02 6.06 22.98
#